data_bb3b730fd27c7b80f6f699065d698213
#
_entry.id   bb3b730fd27c7b80f6f699065d698213
#
_cell.length_a   1.000
_cell.length_b   1.000
_cell.length_c   1.000
_cell.angle_alpha   90.00
_cell.angle_beta   90.00
_cell.angle_gamma   90.00
#
_symmetry.space_group_name_H-M   'P 1'
#
loop_
_entity.id
_entity.type
_entity.pdbx_description
1 polymer ?
#
loop_
_entity_poly.entity_id
_entity_poly.type
_entity_poly.pdbx_seq_one_letter_code
_entity_poly.pdbx_strand_id
1 'polypeptide(L)'
;DVTDTASISAAVESLYGEGAGPDLVILGAGAYQPMSVDHFSSEKAAKIMGVNYLGVVRVIEQVLPHFKKAGAGHFVLIASVAGYQGLPLALAYGPSKAALINLSEALRTELAESNILIQVVNPGFVKTPLTAGNKFPMPFLMEADDAARRIRKGIDGTAFEIAFPRRFALILKFIRMLPYALSIPLIRKGTNQ
;
A
#
# COMPACT_ATOMS: atom_id res chain seq x y z
N ASP A 1 -12.05 5.45 -12.16
CA ASP A 1 -10.63 5.85 -11.99
C ASP A 1 -10.42 6.51 -10.63
N VAL A 2 -9.43 6.04 -9.86
CA VAL A 2 -9.15 6.57 -8.50
C VAL A 2 -8.52 7.98 -8.52
N THR A 3 -8.13 8.48 -9.68
CA THR A 3 -7.66 9.86 -9.85
C THR A 3 -8.80 10.85 -10.14
N ASP A 4 -9.99 10.35 -10.43
CA ASP A 4 -11.19 11.13 -10.73
C ASP A 4 -12.23 11.00 -9.62
N THR A 5 -12.46 12.07 -8.90
CA THR A 5 -13.42 12.12 -7.79
C THR A 5 -14.85 11.83 -8.23
N ALA A 6 -15.26 12.30 -9.40
CA ALA A 6 -16.62 12.06 -9.92
C ALA A 6 -16.83 10.55 -10.21
N SER A 7 -15.81 9.89 -10.78
CA SER A 7 -15.82 8.43 -11.01
C SER A 7 -15.94 7.64 -9.71
N ILE A 8 -15.26 8.08 -8.63
CA ILE A 8 -15.34 7.45 -7.32
C ILE A 8 -16.74 7.67 -6.73
N SER A 9 -17.26 8.91 -6.74
CA SER A 9 -18.58 9.23 -6.20
C SER A 9 -19.68 8.39 -6.85
N ALA A 10 -19.67 8.32 -8.20
CA ALA A 10 -20.64 7.51 -8.94
C ALA A 10 -20.56 6.02 -8.57
N ALA A 11 -19.34 5.48 -8.37
CA ALA A 11 -19.16 4.10 -7.96
C ALA A 11 -19.66 3.85 -6.53
N VAL A 12 -19.38 4.75 -5.60
CA VAL A 12 -19.86 4.66 -4.21
C VAL A 12 -21.37 4.78 -4.13
N GLU A 13 -21.96 5.74 -4.85
CA GLU A 13 -23.42 5.89 -4.95
C GLU A 13 -24.08 4.61 -5.50
N SER A 14 -23.52 4.02 -6.56
CA SER A 14 -24.02 2.75 -7.12
C SER A 14 -23.95 1.60 -6.09
N LEU A 15 -22.90 1.53 -5.28
CA LEU A 15 -22.70 0.43 -4.32
C LEU A 15 -23.55 0.57 -3.05
N TYR A 16 -23.81 1.80 -2.60
CA TYR A 16 -24.53 2.08 -1.35
C TYR A 16 -25.94 2.61 -1.55
N GLY A 17 -26.30 3.04 -2.77
CA GLY A 17 -27.62 3.59 -3.09
C GLY A 17 -28.74 2.56 -3.07
N GLU A 18 -28.44 1.29 -3.36
CA GLU A 18 -29.43 0.20 -3.46
C GLU A 18 -29.49 -0.71 -2.22
N GLY A 19 -28.79 -0.37 -1.12
CA GLY A 19 -28.80 -1.22 0.09
C GLY A 19 -27.66 -0.97 1.05
N ALA A 20 -27.23 -2.03 1.75
CA ALA A 20 -26.22 -1.93 2.81
C ALA A 20 -24.80 -1.64 2.28
N GLY A 21 -24.56 -1.86 0.99
CA GLY A 21 -23.24 -1.73 0.37
C GLY A 21 -22.21 -2.75 0.90
N PRO A 22 -20.94 -2.67 0.42
CA PRO A 22 -19.88 -3.54 0.89
C PRO A 22 -19.46 -3.20 2.32
N ASP A 23 -19.17 -4.20 3.12
CA ASP A 23 -18.59 -4.13 4.47
C ASP A 23 -17.05 -4.25 4.46
N LEU A 24 -16.47 -4.67 3.34
CA LEU A 24 -15.03 -4.80 3.10
C LEU A 24 -14.62 -4.03 1.84
N VAL A 25 -13.68 -3.10 1.97
CA VAL A 25 -13.13 -2.33 0.84
C VAL A 25 -11.62 -2.52 0.76
N ILE A 26 -11.15 -3.12 -0.34
CA ILE A 26 -9.74 -3.37 -0.62
C ILE A 26 -9.21 -2.28 -1.57
N LEU A 27 -8.33 -1.43 -1.06
CA LEU A 27 -7.75 -0.29 -1.76
C LEU A 27 -6.46 -0.73 -2.46
N GLY A 28 -6.61 -1.35 -3.65
CA GLY A 28 -5.52 -2.00 -4.39
C GLY A 28 -5.04 -1.26 -5.64
N ALA A 29 -5.63 -0.12 -5.99
CA ALA A 29 -5.14 0.68 -7.12
C ALA A 29 -3.68 1.10 -6.89
N GLY A 30 -2.84 0.99 -7.93
CA GLY A 30 -1.44 1.31 -7.80
C GLY A 30 -0.73 1.50 -9.14
N ALA A 31 0.17 2.48 -9.17
CA ALA A 31 1.08 2.75 -10.27
C ALA A 31 2.52 2.61 -9.78
N TYR A 32 3.37 2.10 -10.63
CA TYR A 32 4.81 1.97 -10.41
C TYR A 32 5.56 2.30 -11.68
N GLN A 33 6.58 3.11 -11.54
CA GLN A 33 7.57 3.37 -12.58
C GLN A 33 8.93 3.54 -11.88
N PRO A 34 9.96 2.76 -12.24
CA PRO A 34 11.29 2.97 -11.73
C PRO A 34 11.76 4.40 -11.97
N MET A 35 12.36 5.03 -10.96
CA MET A 35 12.87 6.39 -11.04
C MET A 35 14.23 6.46 -10.36
N SER A 36 15.29 6.74 -11.15
CA SER A 36 16.63 7.03 -10.66
C SER A 36 16.83 8.53 -10.47
N VAL A 37 17.95 8.91 -9.84
CA VAL A 37 18.33 10.33 -9.70
C VAL A 37 18.57 10.99 -11.06
N ASP A 38 19.12 10.27 -12.03
CA ASP A 38 19.40 10.79 -13.39
C ASP A 38 18.11 11.04 -14.20
N HIS A 39 17.00 10.42 -13.79
CA HIS A 39 15.68 10.53 -14.44
C HIS A 39 14.62 11.01 -13.45
N PHE A 40 15.04 11.85 -12.48
CA PHE A 40 14.13 12.40 -11.48
C PHE A 40 13.08 13.33 -12.13
N SER A 41 11.80 13.08 -11.84
CA SER A 41 10.69 13.84 -12.43
C SER A 41 9.59 14.09 -11.39
N SER A 42 9.33 15.35 -11.10
CA SER A 42 8.23 15.76 -10.21
C SER A 42 6.86 15.39 -10.78
N GLU A 43 6.67 15.44 -12.11
CA GLU A 43 5.45 15.05 -12.78
C GLU A 43 5.16 13.55 -12.57
N LYS A 44 6.16 12.67 -12.78
CA LYS A 44 6.02 11.23 -12.51
C LYS A 44 5.76 10.96 -11.04
N ALA A 45 6.44 11.68 -10.14
CA ALA A 45 6.21 11.56 -8.71
C ALA A 45 4.77 11.96 -8.33
N ALA A 46 4.29 13.07 -8.84
CA ALA A 46 2.91 13.54 -8.63
C ALA A 46 1.88 12.53 -9.16
N LYS A 47 2.10 11.95 -10.35
CA LYS A 47 1.24 10.91 -10.92
C LYS A 47 1.18 9.66 -10.03
N ILE A 48 2.33 9.17 -9.56
CA ILE A 48 2.41 8.00 -8.68
C ILE A 48 1.72 8.29 -7.34
N MET A 49 1.97 9.46 -6.73
CA MET A 49 1.28 9.89 -5.51
C MET A 49 -0.23 10.06 -5.72
N GLY A 50 -0.62 10.61 -6.87
CA GLY A 50 -2.02 10.80 -7.25
C GLY A 50 -2.82 9.50 -7.27
N VAL A 51 -2.23 8.44 -7.85
CA VAL A 51 -2.85 7.11 -7.89
C VAL A 51 -2.73 6.39 -6.56
N ASN A 52 -1.50 6.24 -6.05
CA ASN A 52 -1.22 5.32 -4.95
C ASN A 52 -1.70 5.83 -3.58
N TYR A 53 -1.65 7.16 -3.36
CA TYR A 53 -2.00 7.76 -2.07
C TYR A 53 -3.30 8.56 -2.15
N LEU A 54 -3.36 9.60 -2.99
CA LEU A 54 -4.55 10.45 -3.07
C LEU A 54 -5.78 9.68 -3.57
N GLY A 55 -5.59 8.71 -4.47
CA GLY A 55 -6.67 7.82 -4.90
C GLY A 55 -7.27 7.02 -3.75
N VAL A 56 -6.41 6.50 -2.86
CA VAL A 56 -6.85 5.80 -1.64
C VAL A 56 -7.58 6.76 -0.69
N VAL A 57 -7.04 7.96 -0.46
CA VAL A 57 -7.66 8.98 0.39
C VAL A 57 -9.06 9.35 -0.10
N ARG A 58 -9.23 9.58 -1.42
CA ARG A 58 -10.54 9.90 -2.02
C ARG A 58 -11.57 8.79 -1.81
N VAL A 59 -11.16 7.52 -1.96
CA VAL A 59 -12.09 6.39 -1.72
C VAL A 59 -12.46 6.31 -0.23
N ILE A 60 -11.49 6.46 0.68
CA ILE A 60 -11.77 6.48 2.12
C ILE A 60 -12.71 7.63 2.49
N GLU A 61 -12.49 8.83 1.95
CA GLU A 61 -13.35 10.00 2.16
C GLU A 61 -14.82 9.71 1.84
N GLN A 62 -15.08 9.01 0.73
CA GLN A 62 -16.42 8.68 0.28
C GLN A 62 -17.05 7.50 1.04
N VAL A 63 -16.27 6.49 1.40
CA VAL A 63 -16.78 5.25 2.01
C VAL A 63 -16.89 5.35 3.54
N LEU A 64 -15.97 6.05 4.20
CA LEU A 64 -15.93 6.13 5.66
C LEU A 64 -17.24 6.61 6.32
N PRO A 65 -17.99 7.58 5.76
CA PRO A 65 -19.30 7.96 6.29
C PRO A 65 -20.31 6.80 6.31
N HIS A 66 -20.29 5.93 5.29
CA HIS A 66 -21.16 4.75 5.22
C HIS A 66 -20.80 3.74 6.31
N PHE A 67 -19.51 3.45 6.52
CA PHE A 67 -19.06 2.58 7.61
C PHE A 67 -19.40 3.13 8.99
N LYS A 68 -19.25 4.45 9.20
CA LYS A 68 -19.66 5.11 10.46
C LYS A 68 -21.16 4.99 10.69
N LYS A 69 -21.99 5.18 9.64
CA LYS A 69 -23.45 5.03 9.72
C LYS A 69 -23.86 3.59 9.99
N ALA A 70 -23.18 2.62 9.40
CA ALA A 70 -23.43 1.19 9.63
C ALA A 70 -22.91 0.70 11.00
N GLY A 71 -22.04 1.47 11.66
CA GLY A 71 -21.41 1.10 12.91
C GLY A 71 -20.33 0.03 12.79
N ALA A 72 -19.97 -0.37 11.56
CA ALA A 72 -18.94 -1.36 11.25
C ALA A 72 -18.41 -1.19 9.83
N GLY A 73 -17.21 -1.72 9.55
CA GLY A 73 -16.60 -1.74 8.23
C GLY A 73 -15.16 -2.23 8.26
N HIS A 74 -14.58 -2.49 7.09
CA HIS A 74 -13.21 -2.97 7.00
C HIS A 74 -12.49 -2.37 5.79
N PHE A 75 -11.45 -1.57 6.04
CA PHE A 75 -10.54 -1.09 5.00
C PHE A 75 -9.26 -1.92 4.99
N VAL A 76 -8.85 -2.35 3.80
CA VAL A 76 -7.57 -3.03 3.54
C VAL A 76 -6.76 -2.20 2.55
N LEU A 77 -5.67 -1.58 3.00
CA LEU A 77 -4.83 -0.73 2.17
C LEU A 77 -3.64 -1.54 1.62
N ILE A 78 -3.48 -1.59 0.29
CA ILE A 78 -2.36 -2.31 -0.35
C ILE A 78 -1.16 -1.36 -0.47
N ALA A 79 -0.29 -1.40 0.53
CA ALA A 79 0.99 -0.70 0.54
C ALA A 79 2.12 -1.53 -0.12
N SER A 80 3.28 -1.63 0.50
CA SER A 80 4.43 -2.44 0.05
C SER A 80 5.53 -2.42 1.11
N VAL A 81 6.38 -3.45 1.16
CA VAL A 81 7.63 -3.42 1.93
C VAL A 81 8.57 -2.29 1.47
N ALA A 82 8.41 -1.78 0.25
CA ALA A 82 9.14 -0.61 -0.24
C ALA A 82 8.77 0.69 0.50
N GLY A 83 7.70 0.68 1.29
CA GLY A 83 7.33 1.78 2.18
C GLY A 83 8.08 1.78 3.52
N TYR A 84 8.74 0.69 3.91
CA TYR A 84 9.46 0.64 5.18
C TYR A 84 10.77 1.42 5.15
N GLN A 85 11.47 1.37 4.02
CA GLN A 85 12.81 1.93 3.87
C GLN A 85 12.98 2.51 2.47
N GLY A 86 13.70 3.63 2.34
CA GLY A 86 14.09 4.18 1.04
C GLY A 86 14.92 3.18 0.24
N LEU A 87 14.47 2.87 -0.97
CA LEU A 87 15.11 1.92 -1.88
C LEU A 87 15.52 2.62 -3.18
N PRO A 88 16.65 2.25 -3.79
CA PRO A 88 17.02 2.73 -5.12
C PRO A 88 15.92 2.43 -6.15
N LEU A 89 15.83 3.25 -7.18
CA LEU A 89 14.82 3.17 -8.26
C LEU A 89 13.37 3.32 -7.79
N ALA A 90 13.12 3.54 -6.49
CA ALA A 90 11.79 3.69 -5.92
C ALA A 90 11.51 5.13 -5.41
N LEU A 91 12.15 6.16 -6.01
CA LEU A 91 12.16 7.54 -5.51
C LEU A 91 10.75 8.18 -5.41
N ALA A 92 9.79 7.73 -6.18
CA ALA A 92 8.39 8.14 -6.06
C ALA A 92 7.51 7.05 -5.45
N TYR A 93 7.73 5.79 -5.83
CA TYR A 93 6.94 4.66 -5.37
C TYR A 93 7.10 4.40 -3.87
N GLY A 94 8.36 4.32 -3.38
CA GLY A 94 8.64 4.12 -1.97
C GLY A 94 7.93 5.13 -1.07
N PRO A 95 8.10 6.46 -1.29
CA PRO A 95 7.37 7.49 -0.56
C PRO A 95 5.84 7.34 -0.62
N SER A 96 5.26 6.97 -1.77
CA SER A 96 3.81 6.76 -1.88
C SER A 96 3.32 5.60 -1.02
N LYS A 97 4.11 4.52 -0.91
CA LYS A 97 3.78 3.36 -0.07
C LYS A 97 4.07 3.62 1.42
N ALA A 98 5.07 4.42 1.74
CA ALA A 98 5.31 4.90 3.10
C ALA A 98 4.15 5.78 3.61
N ALA A 99 3.62 6.65 2.76
CA ALA A 99 2.44 7.47 3.07
C ALA A 99 1.20 6.60 3.36
N LEU A 100 0.99 5.50 2.61
CA LEU A 100 -0.11 4.56 2.89
C LEU A 100 0.05 3.83 4.23
N ILE A 101 1.27 3.41 4.58
CA ILE A 101 1.55 2.78 5.87
C ILE A 101 1.21 3.76 6.99
N ASN A 102 1.73 4.99 6.92
CA ASN A 102 1.47 6.02 7.92
C ASN A 102 -0.03 6.37 8.03
N LEU A 103 -0.72 6.52 6.90
CA LEU A 103 -2.18 6.74 6.88
C LEU A 103 -2.92 5.59 7.56
N SER A 104 -2.52 4.35 7.29
CA SER A 104 -3.15 3.17 7.90
C SER A 104 -2.96 3.14 9.42
N GLU A 105 -1.78 3.51 9.92
CA GLU A 105 -1.47 3.62 11.35
C GLU A 105 -2.33 4.70 12.01
N ALA A 106 -2.43 5.88 11.39
CA ALA A 106 -3.25 6.98 11.88
C ALA A 106 -4.75 6.59 11.93
N LEU A 107 -5.27 6.02 10.83
CA LEU A 107 -6.66 5.55 10.78
C LEU A 107 -6.95 4.46 11.83
N ARG A 108 -6.03 3.52 12.03
CA ARG A 108 -6.18 2.47 13.04
C ARG A 108 -6.25 3.05 14.45
N THR A 109 -5.48 4.11 14.72
CA THR A 109 -5.47 4.82 16.00
C THR A 109 -6.75 5.63 16.21
N GLU A 110 -7.15 6.42 15.22
CA GLU A 110 -8.34 7.27 15.26
C GLU A 110 -9.65 6.46 15.38
N LEU A 111 -9.67 5.24 14.82
CA LEU A 111 -10.83 4.36 14.79
C LEU A 111 -10.76 3.25 15.85
N ALA A 112 -9.86 3.34 16.85
CA ALA A 112 -9.63 2.29 17.85
C ALA A 112 -10.90 1.93 18.66
N GLU A 113 -11.74 2.92 18.97
CA GLU A 113 -12.98 2.75 19.71
C GLU A 113 -14.20 2.40 18.82
N SER A 114 -13.97 2.19 17.51
CA SER A 114 -15.02 1.85 16.55
C SER A 114 -14.92 0.38 16.10
N ASN A 115 -16.00 -0.14 15.53
CA ASN A 115 -15.98 -1.45 14.87
C ASN A 115 -15.51 -1.37 13.40
N ILE A 116 -14.75 -0.31 13.03
CA ILE A 116 -14.18 -0.17 11.70
C ILE A 116 -12.74 -0.68 11.75
N LEU A 117 -12.49 -1.82 11.09
CA LEU A 117 -11.19 -2.45 11.04
C LEU A 117 -10.33 -1.81 9.95
N ILE A 118 -9.07 -1.52 10.29
CA ILE A 118 -8.04 -1.06 9.33
C ILE A 118 -6.94 -2.10 9.29
N GLN A 119 -6.63 -2.57 8.08
CA GLN A 119 -5.47 -3.43 7.83
C GLN A 119 -4.60 -2.85 6.71
N VAL A 120 -3.29 -3.00 6.82
CA VAL A 120 -2.32 -2.69 5.78
C VAL A 120 -1.66 -3.95 5.26
N VAL A 121 -1.62 -4.10 3.95
CA VAL A 121 -0.92 -5.20 3.28
C VAL A 121 0.41 -4.68 2.76
N ASN A 122 1.50 -5.32 3.14
CA ASN A 122 2.86 -4.99 2.72
C ASN A 122 3.49 -6.15 1.95
N PRO A 123 3.16 -6.29 0.64
CA PRO A 123 3.80 -7.29 -0.20
C PRO A 123 5.27 -6.96 -0.46
N GLY A 124 6.10 -8.00 -0.59
CA GLY A 124 7.38 -7.91 -1.29
C GLY A 124 7.18 -7.96 -2.80
N PHE A 125 8.13 -8.57 -3.51
CA PHE A 125 8.01 -8.73 -4.97
C PHE A 125 6.98 -9.81 -5.30
N VAL A 126 5.98 -9.44 -6.10
CA VAL A 126 4.95 -10.33 -6.62
C VAL A 126 4.99 -10.26 -8.15
N LYS A 127 4.97 -11.40 -8.80
CA LYS A 127 4.99 -11.51 -10.26
C LYS A 127 3.65 -11.05 -10.84
N THR A 128 3.64 -9.84 -11.35
CA THR A 128 2.48 -9.15 -11.91
C THR A 128 2.93 -8.28 -13.08
N PRO A 129 2.03 -7.76 -13.93
CA PRO A 129 2.38 -6.78 -14.95
C PRO A 129 3.15 -5.57 -14.39
N LEU A 130 2.89 -5.17 -13.14
CA LEU A 130 3.54 -4.05 -12.48
C LEU A 130 5.05 -4.29 -12.27
N THR A 131 5.47 -5.53 -12.06
CA THR A 131 6.87 -5.92 -11.81
C THR A 131 7.57 -6.51 -13.02
N ALA A 132 6.83 -6.80 -14.11
CA ALA A 132 7.37 -7.46 -15.30
C ALA A 132 8.49 -6.67 -15.99
N GLY A 133 8.50 -5.33 -15.87
CA GLY A 133 9.51 -4.45 -16.44
C GLY A 133 10.78 -4.26 -15.60
N ASN A 134 10.85 -4.87 -14.41
CA ASN A 134 11.99 -4.71 -13.52
C ASN A 134 13.24 -5.41 -14.06
N LYS A 135 14.36 -4.66 -14.16
CA LYS A 135 15.67 -5.16 -14.62
C LYS A 135 16.66 -5.38 -13.47
N PHE A 136 16.20 -5.37 -12.24
CA PHE A 136 17.02 -5.59 -11.04
C PHE A 136 16.59 -6.88 -10.32
N PRO A 137 17.44 -7.44 -9.45
CA PRO A 137 17.10 -8.63 -8.67
C PRO A 137 15.88 -8.41 -7.79
N MET A 138 14.95 -9.34 -7.84
CA MET A 138 13.74 -9.34 -7.02
C MET A 138 13.81 -10.50 -6.00
N PRO A 139 14.48 -10.32 -4.85
CA PRO A 139 14.60 -11.37 -3.85
C PRO A 139 13.23 -11.81 -3.34
N PHE A 140 13.07 -13.12 -3.16
CA PHE A 140 11.83 -13.73 -2.69
C PHE A 140 10.61 -13.44 -3.58
N LEU A 141 10.79 -13.32 -4.90
CA LEU A 141 9.71 -13.17 -5.86
C LEU A 141 8.65 -14.25 -5.65
N MET A 142 7.40 -13.86 -5.58
CA MET A 142 6.26 -14.71 -5.27
C MET A 142 5.26 -14.70 -6.44
N GLU A 143 4.59 -15.82 -6.70
CA GLU A 143 3.48 -15.86 -7.66
C GLU A 143 2.25 -15.10 -7.14
N ALA A 144 1.46 -14.53 -8.05
CA ALA A 144 0.31 -13.70 -7.71
C ALA A 144 -0.74 -14.47 -6.87
N ASP A 145 -0.98 -15.74 -7.19
CA ASP A 145 -1.93 -16.59 -6.47
C ASP A 145 -1.48 -16.85 -5.02
N ASP A 146 -0.17 -17.03 -4.79
CA ASP A 146 0.36 -17.19 -3.43
C ASP A 146 0.20 -15.91 -2.61
N ALA A 147 0.43 -14.76 -3.24
CA ALA A 147 0.21 -13.47 -2.62
C ALA A 147 -1.29 -13.28 -2.28
N ALA A 148 -2.20 -13.58 -3.21
CA ALA A 148 -3.64 -13.49 -3.00
C ALA A 148 -4.13 -14.38 -1.85
N ARG A 149 -3.65 -15.64 -1.77
CA ARG A 149 -3.97 -16.56 -0.66
C ARG A 149 -3.51 -15.99 0.70
N ARG A 150 -2.34 -15.36 0.75
CA ARG A 150 -1.83 -14.74 1.99
C ARG A 150 -2.65 -13.51 2.41
N ILE A 151 -3.03 -12.68 1.44
CA ILE A 151 -3.92 -11.54 1.67
C ILE A 151 -5.25 -12.04 2.21
N ARG A 152 -5.90 -13.00 1.51
CA ARG A 152 -7.18 -13.56 1.91
C ARG A 152 -7.15 -14.09 3.33
N LYS A 153 -6.15 -14.93 3.66
CA LYS A 153 -5.97 -15.45 5.02
C LYS A 153 -5.74 -14.35 6.07
N GLY A 154 -5.04 -13.27 5.69
CA GLY A 154 -4.78 -12.15 6.60
C GLY A 154 -6.03 -11.32 6.86
N ILE A 155 -6.88 -11.13 5.85
CA ILE A 155 -8.14 -10.37 5.94
C ILE A 155 -9.13 -11.04 6.91
N ASP A 156 -9.13 -12.36 6.99
CA ASP A 156 -9.99 -13.10 7.93
C ASP A 156 -9.58 -12.92 9.41
N GLY A 157 -8.40 -12.34 9.66
CA GLY A 157 -7.91 -12.03 11.00
C GLY A 157 -8.02 -10.55 11.35
N THR A 158 -7.60 -10.19 12.56
CA THR A 158 -7.64 -8.82 13.09
C THR A 158 -6.26 -8.15 13.16
N ALA A 159 -5.20 -8.83 12.70
CA ALA A 159 -3.83 -8.29 12.72
C ALA A 159 -3.77 -7.03 11.83
N PHE A 160 -3.18 -5.96 12.36
CA PHE A 160 -3.07 -4.68 11.63
C PHE A 160 -2.29 -4.84 10.32
N GLU A 161 -1.21 -5.63 10.33
CA GLU A 161 -0.32 -5.76 9.18
C GLU A 161 -0.32 -7.18 8.62
N ILE A 162 -0.47 -7.28 7.30
CA ILE A 162 -0.33 -8.50 6.49
C ILE A 162 0.92 -8.35 5.62
N ALA A 163 2.08 -8.78 6.12
CA ALA A 163 3.36 -8.65 5.40
C ALA A 163 3.87 -10.01 4.89
N PHE A 164 4.32 -10.05 3.66
CA PHE A 164 4.90 -11.25 3.05
C PHE A 164 5.90 -10.92 1.92
N PRO A 165 6.94 -11.76 1.73
CA PRO A 165 7.37 -12.86 2.62
C PRO A 165 7.86 -12.30 3.96
N ARG A 166 7.49 -12.94 5.07
CA ARG A 166 7.81 -12.43 6.41
C ARG A 166 9.30 -12.16 6.63
N ARG A 167 10.17 -13.03 6.11
CA ARG A 167 11.64 -12.88 6.22
C ARG A 167 12.09 -11.56 5.59
N PHE A 168 11.62 -11.23 4.40
CA PHE A 168 12.00 -10.00 3.71
C PHE A 168 11.48 -8.76 4.44
N ALA A 169 10.23 -8.79 4.87
CA ALA A 169 9.64 -7.70 5.67
C ALA A 169 10.43 -7.45 6.97
N LEU A 170 10.80 -8.52 7.70
CA LEU A 170 11.57 -8.41 8.94
C LEU A 170 12.98 -7.84 8.71
N ILE A 171 13.66 -8.25 7.62
CA ILE A 171 14.97 -7.70 7.24
C ILE A 171 14.87 -6.19 7.03
N LEU A 172 13.90 -5.71 6.24
CA LEU A 172 13.74 -4.28 5.97
C LEU A 172 13.35 -3.50 7.22
N LYS A 173 12.47 -4.04 8.06
CA LYS A 173 12.12 -3.43 9.35
C LYS A 173 13.33 -3.34 10.29
N PHE A 174 14.15 -4.38 10.35
CA PHE A 174 15.39 -4.37 11.13
C PHE A 174 16.34 -3.28 10.61
N ILE A 175 16.58 -3.22 9.30
CA ILE A 175 17.43 -2.18 8.69
C ILE A 175 16.87 -0.78 9.01
N ARG A 176 15.55 -0.59 8.99
CA ARG A 176 14.90 0.69 9.33
C ARG A 176 15.16 1.15 10.77
N MET A 177 15.36 0.22 11.70
CA MET A 177 15.67 0.55 13.11
C MET A 177 17.12 1.00 13.32
N LEU A 178 18.01 0.71 12.38
CA LEU A 178 19.41 1.10 12.46
C LEU A 178 19.59 2.61 12.24
N PRO A 179 20.60 3.24 12.86
CA PRO A 179 21.01 4.59 12.51
C PRO A 179 21.28 4.74 11.00
N TYR A 180 20.99 5.89 10.42
CA TYR A 180 21.16 6.12 8.98
C TYR A 180 22.58 5.87 8.46
N ALA A 181 23.60 6.11 9.31
CA ALA A 181 24.99 5.79 9.00
C ALA A 181 25.24 4.30 8.72
N LEU A 182 24.38 3.41 9.20
CA LEU A 182 24.44 1.96 8.96
C LEU A 182 23.40 1.51 7.94
N SER A 183 22.16 1.99 8.05
CA SER A 183 21.06 1.53 7.20
C SER A 183 21.26 1.90 5.73
N ILE A 184 21.73 3.13 5.42
CA ILE A 184 21.92 3.57 4.03
C ILE A 184 23.02 2.74 3.31
N PRO A 185 24.23 2.53 3.88
CA PRO A 185 25.23 1.67 3.26
C PRO A 185 24.77 0.21 3.09
N LEU A 186 23.99 -0.33 4.06
CA LEU A 186 23.44 -1.69 3.94
C LEU A 186 22.46 -1.82 2.78
N ILE A 187 21.56 -0.85 2.60
CA ILE A 187 20.63 -0.83 1.47
C ILE A 187 21.41 -0.74 0.15
N ARG A 188 22.38 0.19 0.06
CA ARG A 188 23.22 0.35 -1.13
C ARG A 188 23.90 -0.95 -1.51
N LYS A 189 24.55 -1.63 -0.55
CA LYS A 189 25.24 -2.90 -0.77
C LYS A 189 24.27 -4.02 -1.17
N GLY A 190 23.12 -4.10 -0.51
CA GLY A 190 22.12 -5.14 -0.74
C GLY A 190 21.37 -4.99 -2.09
N THR A 191 21.40 -3.80 -2.69
CA THR A 191 20.76 -3.51 -3.98
C THR A 191 21.75 -3.42 -5.15
N ASN A 192 23.05 -3.64 -4.91
CA ASN A 192 24.14 -3.52 -5.90
C ASN A 192 24.19 -2.13 -6.57
N GLN A 193 23.93 -1.07 -5.80
CA GLN A 193 23.96 0.34 -6.26
C GLN A 193 25.09 1.11 -5.60
#